data_f6bb6925c121b6fde542444f2615952b
#
_entry.id   f6bb6925c121b6fde542444f2615952b
#
_cell.length_a   1.000
_cell.length_b   1.000
_cell.length_c   1.000
_cell.angle_alpha   90.00
_cell.angle_beta   90.00
_cell.angle_gamma   90.00
#
_symmetry.space_group_name_H-M   'P 1'
#
loop_
_entity.id
_entity.type
_entity.pdbx_description
1 polymer ?
#
loop_
_entity_poly.entity_id
_entity_poly.type
_entity_poly.pdbx_seq_one_letter_code
_entity_poly.pdbx_strand_id
1 'polypeptide(L)'
;MALPVLDPTEQRIIGSLLEKQRTVPASYPLSLNALRLACNQTSSRDPVMDLSERDLQDAARTLKDRGLLRLVWAGAGSRVVKYHQLLDEVLEPADDERALLTVLLLRGAQSAGELKTRTERLHPFADKEAVEACLARLAAAPEPLVRETQMQHGRDARWIHLLGPVPQAEQLVAPSADLETVLADGVQARDAKVFAAYDAVAPAYAEQFGEELITKPFDVWLLEHIAELNEGPIMDLGCGPGQIAAFLADTGAEVHGLDASAGMVEQARAAYPDLDFSVGRFHQLLRPRNAAAWGTILAWYCFVHLAPSELASTLRSVSATLRPGGTLALALHTGGEVLHVDTFLGTTVDLDYVLHPRDQVLAAVADAGLEVAEWYERKPVPEEAQTVRLYVLARRPE
;
A
#
# COMPACT_ATOMS: atom_id res chain seq x y z
N MET A 1 -3.42 28.93 10.51
CA MET A 1 -4.45 27.98 10.98
C MET A 1 -4.16 26.65 10.29
N ALA A 2 -4.14 25.51 10.99
CA ALA A 2 -3.82 24.25 10.33
C ALA A 2 -4.87 23.91 9.25
N LEU A 3 -4.43 23.44 8.08
CA LEU A 3 -5.32 23.05 6.99
C LEU A 3 -6.31 21.95 7.45
N PRO A 4 -7.57 22.02 7.01
CA PRO A 4 -8.53 20.96 7.34
C PRO A 4 -8.15 19.66 6.62
N VAL A 5 -8.02 18.56 7.36
CA VAL A 5 -7.81 17.22 6.80
C VAL A 5 -9.18 16.59 6.57
N LEU A 6 -9.59 16.43 5.32
CA LEU A 6 -10.87 15.86 4.89
C LEU A 6 -10.71 14.38 4.56
N ASP A 7 -11.60 13.52 5.02
CA ASP A 7 -11.71 12.16 4.54
C ASP A 7 -12.27 12.09 3.10
N PRO A 8 -12.22 10.94 2.39
CA PRO A 8 -12.72 10.84 1.00
C PRO A 8 -14.19 11.22 0.82
N THR A 9 -15.06 10.93 1.81
CA THR A 9 -16.47 11.30 1.77
C THR A 9 -16.65 12.80 1.98
N GLU A 10 -15.94 13.38 2.92
CA GLU A 10 -15.90 14.82 3.18
C GLU A 10 -15.39 15.60 1.97
N GLN A 11 -14.32 15.13 1.32
CA GLN A 11 -13.79 15.70 0.06
C GLN A 11 -14.86 15.71 -1.03
N ARG A 12 -15.58 14.58 -1.19
CA ARG A 12 -16.66 14.46 -2.17
C ARG A 12 -17.81 15.41 -1.87
N ILE A 13 -18.21 15.58 -0.62
CA ILE A 13 -19.27 16.50 -0.19
C ILE A 13 -18.85 17.94 -0.50
N ILE A 14 -17.69 18.37 0.00
CA ILE A 14 -17.20 19.74 -0.17
C ILE A 14 -17.00 20.07 -1.66
N GLY A 15 -16.31 19.20 -2.42
CA GLY A 15 -16.12 19.39 -3.86
C GLY A 15 -17.44 19.48 -4.64
N SER A 16 -18.43 18.65 -4.27
CA SER A 16 -19.76 18.69 -4.92
C SER A 16 -20.51 19.99 -4.58
N LEU A 17 -20.42 20.46 -3.36
CA LEU A 17 -21.05 21.73 -2.94
C LEU A 17 -20.39 22.93 -3.63
N LEU A 18 -19.06 22.99 -3.70
CA LEU A 18 -18.30 24.02 -4.43
C LEU A 18 -18.68 24.04 -5.93
N GLU A 19 -18.72 22.87 -6.56
CA GLU A 19 -19.13 22.76 -7.98
C GLU A 19 -20.55 23.28 -8.17
N LYS A 20 -21.54 22.84 -7.36
CA LYS A 20 -22.94 23.18 -7.55
C LYS A 20 -23.25 24.64 -7.16
N GLN A 21 -22.50 25.19 -6.23
CA GLN A 21 -22.58 26.63 -5.90
C GLN A 21 -22.30 27.48 -7.15
N ARG A 22 -21.37 27.08 -8.00
CA ARG A 22 -20.98 27.81 -9.20
C ARG A 22 -21.82 27.45 -10.43
N THR A 23 -22.13 26.15 -10.61
CA THR A 23 -22.77 25.65 -11.85
C THR A 23 -24.29 25.68 -11.82
N VAL A 24 -24.91 25.65 -10.63
CA VAL A 24 -26.39 25.67 -10.47
C VAL A 24 -26.80 26.56 -9.28
N PRO A 25 -26.44 27.84 -9.25
CA PRO A 25 -26.63 28.75 -8.10
C PRO A 25 -28.10 28.89 -7.68
N ALA A 26 -29.05 28.79 -8.63
CA ALA A 26 -30.46 28.87 -8.34
C ALA A 26 -31.00 27.71 -7.45
N SER A 27 -30.32 26.55 -7.47
CA SER A 27 -30.67 25.37 -6.66
C SER A 27 -29.81 25.22 -5.38
N TYR A 28 -28.80 26.05 -5.24
CA TYR A 28 -27.88 26.07 -4.09
C TYR A 28 -28.43 26.95 -2.96
N PRO A 29 -28.28 26.59 -1.68
CA PRO A 29 -27.68 25.37 -1.11
C PRO A 29 -28.49 24.11 -1.39
N LEU A 30 -27.82 22.92 -1.36
CA LEU A 30 -28.43 21.67 -1.79
C LEU A 30 -29.26 21.00 -0.70
N SER A 31 -30.39 20.39 -1.04
CA SER A 31 -31.08 19.42 -0.16
C SER A 31 -30.26 18.12 -0.06
N LEU A 32 -30.59 17.25 0.92
CA LEU A 32 -29.90 15.96 1.09
C LEU A 32 -29.94 15.10 -0.20
N ASN A 33 -31.11 14.98 -0.82
CA ASN A 33 -31.25 14.22 -2.07
C ASN A 33 -30.44 14.85 -3.21
N ALA A 34 -30.46 16.19 -3.34
CA ALA A 34 -29.65 16.88 -4.37
C ALA A 34 -28.14 16.70 -4.11
N LEU A 35 -27.70 16.72 -2.85
CA LEU A 35 -26.32 16.45 -2.46
C LEU A 35 -25.95 15.00 -2.79
N ARG A 36 -26.78 14.02 -2.48
CA ARG A 36 -26.57 12.61 -2.81
C ARG A 36 -26.40 12.41 -4.32
N LEU A 37 -27.29 12.99 -5.12
CA LEU A 37 -27.19 12.95 -6.59
C LEU A 37 -25.90 13.63 -7.08
N ALA A 38 -25.47 14.73 -6.47
CA ALA A 38 -24.25 15.42 -6.85
C ALA A 38 -22.98 14.63 -6.49
N CYS A 39 -22.95 13.94 -5.32
CA CYS A 39 -21.84 13.13 -4.89
C CYS A 39 -21.67 11.85 -5.70
N ASN A 40 -22.78 11.20 -6.08
CA ASN A 40 -22.81 9.89 -6.75
C ASN A 40 -22.90 10.00 -8.28
N GLN A 41 -22.61 11.19 -8.87
CA GLN A 41 -22.56 11.32 -10.33
C GLN A 41 -21.54 10.34 -10.93
N THR A 42 -21.90 9.67 -12.02
CA THR A 42 -21.02 8.77 -12.78
C THR A 42 -20.03 9.51 -13.67
N SER A 43 -20.26 10.81 -13.89
CA SER A 43 -19.37 11.69 -14.66
C SER A 43 -18.77 12.77 -13.76
N SER A 44 -17.57 13.23 -14.09
CA SER A 44 -16.87 14.31 -13.36
C SER A 44 -16.56 13.98 -11.89
N ARG A 45 -16.49 12.70 -11.54
CA ARG A 45 -16.11 12.15 -10.24
C ARG A 45 -15.11 11.02 -10.44
N ASP A 46 -14.05 11.01 -9.63
CA ASP A 46 -13.07 9.93 -9.61
C ASP A 46 -12.54 9.78 -8.18
N PRO A 47 -12.70 8.60 -7.57
CA PRO A 47 -13.50 7.45 -8.03
C PRO A 47 -15.01 7.74 -8.06
N VAL A 48 -15.78 6.97 -8.80
CA VAL A 48 -17.25 6.99 -8.68
C VAL A 48 -17.62 6.37 -7.34
N MET A 49 -18.50 7.03 -6.57
CA MET A 49 -18.96 6.57 -5.27
C MET A 49 -20.48 6.30 -5.29
N ASP A 50 -20.95 5.45 -4.38
CA ASP A 50 -22.36 5.21 -4.11
C ASP A 50 -22.66 5.46 -2.61
N LEU A 51 -22.66 6.74 -2.23
CA LEU A 51 -22.87 7.18 -0.86
C LEU A 51 -24.35 7.15 -0.51
N SER A 52 -24.69 6.50 0.60
CA SER A 52 -26.05 6.51 1.13
C SER A 52 -26.39 7.87 1.76
N GLU A 53 -27.68 8.13 2.01
CA GLU A 53 -28.10 9.33 2.73
C GLU A 53 -27.53 9.37 4.16
N ARG A 54 -27.34 8.22 4.78
CA ARG A 54 -26.74 8.09 6.11
C ARG A 54 -25.26 8.50 6.10
N ASP A 55 -24.48 8.00 5.14
CA ASP A 55 -23.06 8.36 5.02
C ASP A 55 -22.90 9.88 4.84
N LEU A 56 -23.76 10.49 4.01
CA LEU A 56 -23.74 11.92 3.78
C LEU A 56 -24.14 12.74 5.01
N GLN A 57 -25.14 12.25 5.78
CA GLN A 57 -25.57 12.93 7.00
C GLN A 57 -24.51 12.86 8.10
N ASP A 58 -23.84 11.72 8.25
CA ASP A 58 -22.81 11.51 9.26
C ASP A 58 -21.57 12.36 8.93
N ALA A 59 -21.07 12.32 7.68
CA ALA A 59 -19.97 13.17 7.24
C ALA A 59 -20.31 14.68 7.29
N ALA A 60 -21.53 15.07 6.90
CA ALA A 60 -21.98 16.46 6.98
C ALA A 60 -22.07 16.96 8.43
N ARG A 61 -22.38 16.09 9.39
CA ARG A 61 -22.37 16.43 10.82
C ARG A 61 -20.94 16.74 11.27
N THR A 62 -20.00 15.86 10.94
CA THR A 62 -18.56 16.07 11.22
C THR A 62 -18.04 17.36 10.61
N LEU A 63 -18.34 17.62 9.32
CA LEU A 63 -17.96 18.86 8.64
C LEU A 63 -18.57 20.10 9.33
N LYS A 64 -19.84 20.02 9.77
CA LYS A 64 -20.50 21.10 10.49
C LYS A 64 -19.83 21.39 11.83
N ASP A 65 -19.52 20.35 12.60
CA ASP A 65 -18.89 20.49 13.92
C ASP A 65 -17.46 21.07 13.81
N ARG A 66 -16.82 20.86 12.66
CA ARG A 66 -15.51 21.46 12.30
C ARG A 66 -15.60 22.86 11.65
N GLY A 67 -16.81 23.41 11.49
CA GLY A 67 -17.02 24.72 10.86
C GLY A 67 -16.80 24.78 9.35
N LEU A 68 -16.80 23.62 8.65
CA LEU A 68 -16.58 23.50 7.22
C LEU A 68 -17.88 23.38 6.41
N LEU A 69 -19.03 23.24 7.10
CA LEU A 69 -20.35 23.14 6.52
C LEU A 69 -21.39 23.79 7.42
N ARG A 70 -22.38 24.42 6.83
CA ARG A 70 -23.52 25.01 7.52
C ARG A 70 -24.83 24.39 7.00
N LEU A 71 -25.74 24.08 7.95
CA LEU A 71 -27.10 23.68 7.62
C LEU A 71 -27.98 24.93 7.63
N VAL A 72 -28.74 25.12 6.56
CA VAL A 72 -29.66 26.26 6.39
C VAL A 72 -31.08 25.73 6.08
N TRP A 73 -32.09 26.48 6.50
CA TRP A 73 -33.48 26.16 6.19
C TRP A 73 -33.92 26.77 4.86
N ALA A 74 -34.72 26.06 4.09
CA ALA A 74 -35.12 26.48 2.74
C ALA A 74 -36.09 27.71 2.70
N GLY A 75 -36.31 28.35 3.82
CA GLY A 75 -37.17 29.54 3.97
C GLY A 75 -38.02 29.49 5.26
N ALA A 76 -38.70 30.59 5.59
CA ALA A 76 -39.55 30.66 6.77
C ALA A 76 -40.68 29.62 6.70
N GLY A 77 -40.71 28.70 7.67
CA GLY A 77 -41.71 27.60 7.72
C GLY A 77 -41.31 26.32 6.96
N SER A 78 -40.20 26.29 6.22
CA SER A 78 -39.74 25.08 5.57
C SER A 78 -39.11 24.10 6.58
N ARG A 79 -39.42 22.80 6.42
CA ARG A 79 -38.79 21.70 7.17
C ARG A 79 -37.59 21.11 6.40
N VAL A 80 -37.28 21.61 5.21
CA VAL A 80 -36.19 21.08 4.38
C VAL A 80 -34.89 21.73 4.79
N VAL A 81 -33.96 20.89 5.29
CA VAL A 81 -32.58 21.28 5.58
C VAL A 81 -31.78 21.27 4.29
N LYS A 82 -30.96 22.28 4.10
CA LYS A 82 -30.04 22.43 2.99
C LYS A 82 -28.60 22.55 3.49
N TYR A 83 -27.68 22.06 2.68
CA TYR A 83 -26.25 21.96 2.95
C TYR A 83 -25.49 23.05 2.20
N HIS A 84 -24.70 23.86 2.96
CA HIS A 84 -23.87 24.93 2.44
C HIS A 84 -22.45 24.76 2.93
N GLN A 85 -21.48 24.72 2.01
CA GLN A 85 -20.06 24.61 2.34
C GLN A 85 -19.52 25.93 2.90
N LEU A 86 -18.51 25.87 3.76
CA LEU A 86 -17.84 27.01 4.36
C LEU A 86 -16.34 27.01 4.07
N LEU A 87 -15.85 26.15 3.18
CA LEU A 87 -14.43 26.08 2.83
C LEU A 87 -13.94 27.40 2.22
N ASP A 88 -14.81 28.08 1.46
CA ASP A 88 -14.52 29.43 0.92
C ASP A 88 -14.30 30.47 2.03
N GLU A 89 -15.04 30.37 3.14
CA GLU A 89 -14.91 31.30 4.28
C GLU A 89 -13.66 30.97 5.14
N VAL A 90 -13.17 29.71 5.07
CA VAL A 90 -12.01 29.24 5.85
C VAL A 90 -10.69 29.47 5.11
N LEU A 91 -10.66 29.22 3.81
CA LEU A 91 -9.44 29.31 2.99
C LEU A 91 -9.35 30.60 2.18
N GLU A 92 -10.45 31.32 2.00
CA GLU A 92 -10.57 32.57 1.20
C GLU A 92 -9.88 32.48 -0.19
N PRO A 93 -10.06 31.38 -0.95
CA PRO A 93 -9.39 31.21 -2.24
C PRO A 93 -9.94 32.18 -3.28
N ALA A 94 -9.11 32.67 -4.18
CA ALA A 94 -9.54 33.39 -5.36
C ALA A 94 -10.41 32.49 -6.27
N ASP A 95 -11.20 33.08 -7.20
CA ASP A 95 -12.12 32.30 -8.06
C ASP A 95 -11.43 31.24 -8.92
N ASP A 96 -10.23 31.53 -9.44
CA ASP A 96 -9.39 30.60 -10.19
C ASP A 96 -8.84 29.47 -9.31
N GLU A 97 -8.38 29.79 -8.11
CA GLU A 97 -7.87 28.84 -7.10
C GLU A 97 -8.96 27.88 -6.63
N ARG A 98 -10.15 28.44 -6.32
CA ARG A 98 -11.32 27.64 -5.95
C ARG A 98 -11.73 26.66 -7.04
N ALA A 99 -11.68 27.05 -8.31
CA ALA A 99 -11.99 26.16 -9.43
C ALA A 99 -11.03 24.98 -9.52
N LEU A 100 -9.72 25.21 -9.36
CA LEU A 100 -8.72 24.15 -9.34
C LEU A 100 -8.92 23.20 -8.15
N LEU A 101 -9.10 23.74 -6.93
CA LEU A 101 -9.35 22.92 -5.73
C LEU A 101 -10.63 22.08 -5.87
N THR A 102 -11.70 22.65 -6.47
CA THR A 102 -12.95 21.93 -6.72
C THR A 102 -12.73 20.69 -7.60
N VAL A 103 -11.98 20.84 -8.70
CA VAL A 103 -11.70 19.71 -9.60
C VAL A 103 -10.82 18.67 -8.92
N LEU A 104 -9.78 19.11 -8.18
CA LEU A 104 -8.89 18.22 -7.47
C LEU A 104 -9.61 17.42 -6.36
N LEU A 105 -10.52 18.05 -5.61
CA LEU A 105 -11.36 17.36 -4.60
C LEU A 105 -12.31 16.32 -5.20
N LEU A 106 -12.79 16.55 -6.43
CA LEU A 106 -13.75 15.67 -7.09
C LEU A 106 -13.11 14.55 -7.92
N ARG A 107 -11.87 14.75 -8.38
CA ARG A 107 -11.22 13.86 -9.35
C ARG A 107 -9.81 13.42 -8.97
N GLY A 108 -9.31 13.83 -7.81
CA GLY A 108 -7.96 13.50 -7.39
C GLY A 108 -6.89 14.16 -8.28
N ALA A 109 -5.79 13.44 -8.52
CA ALA A 109 -4.62 13.95 -9.22
C ALA A 109 -4.90 14.28 -10.70
N GLN A 110 -4.51 15.51 -11.13
CA GLN A 110 -4.78 16.03 -12.48
C GLN A 110 -3.54 16.72 -13.06
N SER A 111 -3.30 16.58 -14.37
CA SER A 111 -2.33 17.43 -15.08
C SER A 111 -2.90 18.85 -15.30
N ALA A 112 -2.02 19.83 -15.56
CA ALA A 112 -2.44 21.20 -15.84
C ALA A 112 -3.37 21.27 -17.10
N GLY A 113 -3.13 20.45 -18.12
CA GLY A 113 -3.99 20.35 -19.29
C GLY A 113 -5.38 19.78 -18.97
N GLU A 114 -5.46 18.75 -18.13
CA GLU A 114 -6.73 18.21 -17.64
C GLU A 114 -7.49 19.24 -16.80
N LEU A 115 -6.81 19.96 -15.93
CA LEU A 115 -7.39 21.02 -15.10
C LEU A 115 -7.95 22.14 -15.94
N LYS A 116 -7.23 22.61 -16.98
CA LYS A 116 -7.74 23.63 -17.91
C LYS A 116 -9.09 23.22 -18.51
N THR A 117 -9.18 21.98 -19.00
CA THR A 117 -10.41 21.50 -19.64
C THR A 117 -11.55 21.30 -18.63
N ARG A 118 -11.24 20.84 -17.42
CA ARG A 118 -12.23 20.44 -16.42
C ARG A 118 -12.76 21.60 -15.58
N THR A 119 -12.03 22.72 -15.54
CA THR A 119 -12.45 23.96 -14.83
C THR A 119 -13.30 24.90 -15.68
N GLU A 120 -13.48 24.65 -16.98
CA GLU A 120 -14.13 25.55 -17.94
C GLU A 120 -15.48 26.13 -17.46
N ARG A 121 -16.29 25.31 -16.78
CA ARG A 121 -17.59 25.74 -16.22
C ARG A 121 -17.50 26.42 -14.85
N LEU A 122 -16.35 26.35 -14.19
CA LEU A 122 -16.11 26.90 -12.87
C LEU A 122 -15.38 28.25 -13.00
N HIS A 123 -14.27 28.23 -13.73
CA HIS A 123 -13.46 29.37 -14.11
C HIS A 123 -12.72 29.06 -15.43
N PRO A 124 -12.98 29.81 -16.51
CA PRO A 124 -12.32 29.59 -17.80
C PRO A 124 -10.89 30.18 -17.76
N PHE A 125 -9.87 29.33 -17.72
CA PHE A 125 -8.48 29.75 -17.87
C PHE A 125 -8.16 30.04 -19.34
N ALA A 126 -7.34 31.06 -19.59
CA ALA A 126 -6.95 31.43 -20.96
C ALA A 126 -6.17 30.28 -21.66
N ASP A 127 -5.19 29.75 -20.99
CA ASP A 127 -4.27 28.72 -21.48
C ASP A 127 -3.81 27.78 -20.34
N LYS A 128 -2.91 26.84 -20.66
CA LYS A 128 -2.32 25.92 -19.69
C LYS A 128 -1.37 26.65 -18.74
N GLU A 129 -0.67 27.64 -19.24
CA GLU A 129 0.28 28.46 -18.51
C GLU A 129 -0.41 29.25 -17.38
N ALA A 130 -1.63 29.72 -17.62
CA ALA A 130 -2.44 30.39 -16.59
C ALA A 130 -2.84 29.41 -15.46
N VAL A 131 -3.13 28.14 -15.79
CA VAL A 131 -3.36 27.10 -14.78
C VAL A 131 -2.11 26.81 -13.98
N GLU A 132 -0.96 26.65 -14.64
CA GLU A 132 0.34 26.38 -13.97
C GLU A 132 0.74 27.55 -13.05
N ALA A 133 0.53 28.78 -13.47
CA ALA A 133 0.78 29.96 -12.63
C ALA A 133 -0.13 29.99 -11.39
N CYS A 134 -1.40 29.62 -11.52
CA CYS A 134 -2.33 29.52 -10.39
C CYS A 134 -1.93 28.40 -9.42
N LEU A 135 -1.57 27.21 -9.94
CA LEU A 135 -1.08 26.08 -9.15
C LEU A 135 0.20 26.43 -8.40
N ALA A 136 1.14 27.14 -9.05
CA ALA A 136 2.37 27.60 -8.42
C ALA A 136 2.10 28.56 -7.25
N ARG A 137 1.10 29.47 -7.36
CA ARG A 137 0.67 30.34 -6.25
C ARG A 137 0.12 29.52 -5.09
N LEU A 138 -0.76 28.55 -5.35
CA LEU A 138 -1.35 27.68 -4.34
C LEU A 138 -0.29 26.80 -3.64
N ALA A 139 0.76 26.39 -4.36
CA ALA A 139 1.88 25.62 -3.81
C ALA A 139 2.89 26.46 -3.01
N ALA A 140 3.04 27.75 -3.37
CA ALA A 140 3.95 28.66 -2.71
C ALA A 140 3.33 29.40 -1.51
N ALA A 141 2.05 29.17 -1.20
CA ALA A 141 1.38 29.78 -0.07
C ALA A 141 2.05 29.36 1.26
N PRO A 142 1.97 30.17 2.33
CA PRO A 142 2.51 29.80 3.66
C PRO A 142 1.96 28.48 4.21
N GLU A 143 0.72 28.15 3.87
CA GLU A 143 0.09 26.84 4.05
C GLU A 143 -0.29 26.34 2.65
N PRO A 144 0.55 25.51 1.99
CA PRO A 144 0.31 25.07 0.62
C PRO A 144 -0.98 24.26 0.49
N LEU A 145 -1.81 24.58 -0.50
CA LEU A 145 -3.10 23.90 -0.74
C LEU A 145 -3.00 22.83 -1.81
N VAL A 146 -1.95 22.85 -2.63
CA VAL A 146 -1.68 21.86 -3.67
C VAL A 146 -0.20 21.51 -3.69
N ARG A 147 0.10 20.34 -4.27
CA ARG A 147 1.46 19.89 -4.53
C ARG A 147 1.53 19.24 -5.89
N GLU A 148 2.63 19.46 -6.60
CA GLU A 148 2.97 18.73 -7.79
C GLU A 148 3.47 17.32 -7.41
N THR A 149 2.98 16.29 -8.12
CA THR A 149 3.48 14.94 -7.98
C THR A 149 4.66 14.75 -8.94
N GLN A 150 5.65 13.96 -8.56
CA GLN A 150 6.80 13.72 -9.42
C GLN A 150 6.40 12.98 -10.70
N MET A 151 7.10 13.28 -11.80
CA MET A 151 6.86 12.69 -13.10
C MET A 151 7.27 11.21 -13.11
N GLN A 152 6.37 10.33 -13.52
CA GLN A 152 6.75 8.99 -13.98
C GLN A 152 7.14 9.09 -15.46
N HIS A 153 8.15 8.32 -15.89
CA HIS A 153 8.70 8.31 -17.26
C HIS A 153 7.63 8.52 -18.35
N GLY A 154 7.73 9.67 -19.04
CA GLY A 154 6.90 10.00 -20.20
C GLY A 154 5.47 10.45 -19.95
N ARG A 155 5.05 10.72 -18.71
CA ARG A 155 3.74 11.29 -18.37
C ARG A 155 3.87 12.72 -17.84
N ASP A 156 2.88 13.57 -18.14
CA ASP A 156 2.81 14.93 -17.60
C ASP A 156 2.72 14.90 -16.07
N ALA A 157 3.42 15.85 -15.42
CA ALA A 157 3.32 16.09 -13.99
C ALA A 157 1.84 16.30 -13.58
N ARG A 158 1.45 15.74 -12.43
CA ARG A 158 0.09 15.87 -11.91
C ARG A 158 0.09 16.67 -10.62
N TRP A 159 -0.98 17.34 -10.35
CA TRP A 159 -1.22 18.13 -9.16
C TRP A 159 -2.27 17.48 -8.28
N ILE A 160 -2.04 17.53 -6.97
CA ILE A 160 -2.97 17.05 -5.94
C ILE A 160 -3.29 18.16 -4.95
N HIS A 161 -4.46 18.12 -4.32
CA HIS A 161 -4.75 18.97 -3.16
C HIS A 161 -4.10 18.39 -1.89
N LEU A 162 -3.86 19.25 -0.90
CA LEU A 162 -3.30 18.89 0.41
C LEU A 162 -4.35 18.91 1.55
N LEU A 163 -5.63 18.89 1.20
CA LEU A 163 -6.76 18.93 2.14
C LEU A 163 -7.18 17.52 2.61
N GLY A 164 -6.36 16.51 2.49
CA GLY A 164 -6.61 15.14 2.92
C GLY A 164 -6.04 14.10 1.96
N PRO A 165 -6.23 12.80 2.24
CA PRO A 165 -5.70 11.73 1.40
C PRO A 165 -6.31 11.76 0.00
N VAL A 166 -5.47 11.60 -1.01
CA VAL A 166 -5.87 11.45 -2.42
C VAL A 166 -5.50 10.03 -2.83
N PRO A 167 -6.46 9.10 -2.95
CA PRO A 167 -6.17 7.68 -3.22
C PRO A 167 -5.27 7.43 -4.43
N GLN A 168 -5.44 8.26 -5.48
CA GLN A 168 -4.60 8.20 -6.68
C GLN A 168 -3.21 8.82 -6.48
N ALA A 169 -3.05 9.68 -5.47
CA ALA A 169 -1.77 10.29 -5.16
C ALA A 169 -0.88 9.34 -4.35
N GLU A 170 -1.45 8.49 -3.53
CA GLU A 170 -0.71 7.41 -2.87
C GLU A 170 -0.15 6.41 -3.91
N GLN A 171 -0.82 6.27 -5.07
CA GLN A 171 -0.31 5.53 -6.23
C GLN A 171 0.65 6.35 -7.12
N LEU A 172 0.69 7.70 -6.96
CA LEU A 172 1.49 8.62 -7.76
C LEU A 172 2.65 9.26 -6.98
N VAL A 173 2.67 9.14 -5.66
CA VAL A 173 3.69 9.68 -4.76
C VAL A 173 4.57 8.57 -4.22
N ALA A 174 5.26 7.90 -5.07
CA ALA A 174 6.67 7.67 -4.94
C ALA A 174 7.26 8.00 -6.31
N PRO A 175 8.43 8.62 -6.45
CA PRO A 175 9.31 8.12 -7.47
C PRO A 175 9.24 6.61 -7.19
N SER A 176 9.02 5.76 -8.16
CA SER A 176 9.52 4.42 -8.02
C SER A 176 10.99 4.66 -7.70
N ALA A 177 11.33 4.61 -6.42
CA ALA A 177 12.72 4.53 -6.04
C ALA A 177 13.21 3.50 -7.02
N ASP A 178 14.31 3.77 -7.70
CA ASP A 178 14.87 2.76 -8.59
C ASP A 178 15.18 1.58 -7.65
N LEU A 179 14.19 0.68 -7.51
CA LEU A 179 14.27 -0.46 -6.59
C LEU A 179 15.43 -1.38 -7.01
N GLU A 180 16.00 -1.16 -8.21
CA GLU A 180 17.20 -1.82 -8.70
C GLU A 180 18.48 -1.24 -8.07
N THR A 181 18.40 -0.12 -7.35
CA THR A 181 19.57 0.48 -6.65
C THR A 181 20.21 -0.48 -5.64
N VAL A 182 19.45 -1.43 -5.09
CA VAL A 182 19.99 -2.49 -4.23
C VAL A 182 21.01 -3.40 -4.96
N LEU A 183 21.06 -3.34 -6.27
CA LEU A 183 22.03 -4.04 -7.11
C LEU A 183 23.17 -3.16 -7.61
N ALA A 184 23.33 -1.94 -7.11
CA ALA A 184 24.37 -1.01 -7.58
C ALA A 184 25.79 -1.63 -7.57
N ASP A 185 26.09 -2.43 -6.54
CA ASP A 185 27.35 -3.18 -6.40
C ASP A 185 27.24 -4.64 -6.94
N GLY A 186 26.09 -5.01 -7.49
CA GLY A 186 25.76 -6.33 -8.02
C GLY A 186 25.22 -7.31 -6.97
N VAL A 187 24.57 -8.37 -7.47
CA VAL A 187 23.87 -9.39 -6.66
C VAL A 187 24.77 -9.99 -5.57
N GLN A 188 26.02 -10.33 -5.91
CA GLN A 188 26.92 -10.98 -4.97
C GLN A 188 27.32 -10.07 -3.80
N ALA A 189 27.51 -8.78 -4.06
CA ALA A 189 27.86 -7.81 -3.04
C ALA A 189 26.66 -7.57 -2.09
N ARG A 190 25.45 -7.40 -2.66
CA ARG A 190 24.23 -7.30 -1.89
C ARG A 190 24.01 -8.53 -0.99
N ASP A 191 24.09 -9.75 -1.56
CA ASP A 191 23.92 -11.00 -0.82
C ASP A 191 24.93 -11.11 0.33
N ALA A 192 26.20 -10.77 0.09
CA ALA A 192 27.24 -10.80 1.11
C ALA A 192 26.90 -9.86 2.29
N LYS A 193 26.44 -8.64 2.01
CA LYS A 193 26.00 -7.68 3.04
C LYS A 193 24.81 -8.23 3.84
N VAL A 194 23.79 -8.74 3.16
CA VAL A 194 22.58 -9.31 3.78
C VAL A 194 22.94 -10.48 4.71
N PHE A 195 23.70 -11.44 4.22
CA PHE A 195 24.06 -12.62 5.03
C PHE A 195 24.91 -12.26 6.22
N ALA A 196 25.92 -11.39 6.05
CA ALA A 196 26.76 -10.92 7.15
C ALA A 196 25.95 -10.16 8.22
N ALA A 197 24.98 -9.35 7.81
CA ALA A 197 24.11 -8.63 8.74
C ALA A 197 23.24 -9.59 9.56
N TYR A 198 22.57 -10.57 8.91
CA TYR A 198 21.75 -11.55 9.63
C TYR A 198 22.58 -12.51 10.48
N ASP A 199 23.80 -12.88 10.08
CA ASP A 199 24.73 -13.62 10.94
C ASP A 199 25.08 -12.85 12.21
N ALA A 200 25.33 -11.54 12.09
CA ALA A 200 25.71 -10.69 13.19
C ALA A 200 24.55 -10.46 14.21
N VAL A 201 23.32 -10.42 13.74
CA VAL A 201 22.14 -10.17 14.59
C VAL A 201 21.42 -11.44 15.03
N ALA A 202 21.81 -12.62 14.57
CA ALA A 202 21.05 -13.86 14.75
C ALA A 202 20.63 -14.17 16.21
N PRO A 203 21.48 -14.03 17.23
CA PRO A 203 21.06 -14.25 18.62
C PRO A 203 20.01 -13.25 19.10
N ALA A 204 20.22 -11.95 18.84
CA ALA A 204 19.27 -10.90 19.21
C ALA A 204 17.96 -11.00 18.43
N TYR A 205 18.04 -11.46 17.18
CA TYR A 205 16.87 -11.71 16.34
C TYR A 205 16.03 -12.86 16.90
N ALA A 206 16.67 -13.97 17.28
CA ALA A 206 15.98 -15.11 17.89
C ALA A 206 15.32 -14.73 19.22
N GLU A 207 15.98 -13.94 20.06
CA GLU A 207 15.42 -13.43 21.31
C GLU A 207 14.20 -12.51 21.06
N GLN A 208 14.30 -11.59 20.09
CA GLN A 208 13.26 -10.60 19.82
C GLN A 208 12.04 -11.18 19.08
N PHE A 209 12.25 -12.10 18.12
CA PHE A 209 11.22 -12.56 17.20
C PHE A 209 10.85 -14.05 17.35
N GLY A 210 11.56 -14.81 18.20
CA GLY A 210 11.27 -16.24 18.38
C GLY A 210 9.83 -16.55 18.82
N GLU A 211 9.20 -15.63 19.55
CA GLU A 211 7.82 -15.76 20.01
C GLU A 211 6.86 -14.75 19.34
N GLU A 212 7.22 -14.17 18.19
CA GLU A 212 6.46 -13.09 17.55
C GLU A 212 5.02 -13.48 17.16
N LEU A 213 4.76 -14.75 16.88
CA LEU A 213 3.42 -15.24 16.52
C LEU A 213 2.39 -15.02 17.63
N ILE A 214 2.79 -14.95 18.90
CA ILE A 214 1.90 -14.69 20.04
C ILE A 214 1.13 -13.38 19.85
N THR A 215 1.75 -12.39 19.23
CA THR A 215 1.18 -11.05 19.03
C THR A 215 0.64 -10.82 17.62
N LYS A 216 0.69 -11.85 16.74
CA LYS A 216 0.34 -11.75 15.31
C LYS A 216 -0.82 -12.69 14.94
N PRO A 217 -2.05 -12.43 15.40
CA PRO A 217 -3.18 -13.34 15.19
C PRO A 217 -3.54 -13.55 13.71
N PHE A 218 -3.29 -12.58 12.84
CA PHE A 218 -3.49 -12.74 11.41
C PHE A 218 -2.48 -13.72 10.80
N ASP A 219 -1.20 -13.59 11.17
CA ASP A 219 -0.16 -14.51 10.67
C ASP A 219 -0.42 -15.93 11.17
N VAL A 220 -0.83 -16.10 12.43
CA VAL A 220 -1.24 -17.42 12.99
C VAL A 220 -2.37 -18.02 12.17
N TRP A 221 -3.47 -17.28 11.98
CA TRP A 221 -4.61 -17.74 11.18
C TRP A 221 -4.19 -18.13 9.75
N LEU A 222 -3.35 -17.32 9.09
CA LEU A 222 -2.92 -17.59 7.73
C LEU A 222 -1.99 -18.82 7.65
N LEU A 223 -1.11 -19.02 8.62
CA LEU A 223 -0.26 -20.20 8.71
C LEU A 223 -1.07 -21.47 8.98
N GLU A 224 -2.09 -21.43 9.84
CA GLU A 224 -3.05 -22.53 10.03
C GLU A 224 -3.79 -22.84 8.74
N HIS A 225 -4.28 -21.83 8.01
CA HIS A 225 -4.93 -22.00 6.73
C HIS A 225 -4.00 -22.64 5.68
N ILE A 226 -2.73 -22.22 5.64
CA ILE A 226 -1.71 -22.84 4.76
C ILE A 226 -1.48 -24.31 5.15
N ALA A 227 -1.42 -24.61 6.43
CA ALA A 227 -1.23 -25.98 6.91
C ALA A 227 -2.42 -26.88 6.53
N GLU A 228 -3.66 -26.36 6.61
CA GLU A 228 -4.88 -27.08 6.18
C GLU A 228 -4.91 -27.37 4.67
N LEU A 229 -4.38 -26.45 3.85
CA LEU A 229 -4.29 -26.61 2.40
C LEU A 229 -3.12 -27.51 1.95
N ASN A 230 -2.19 -27.84 2.87
CA ASN A 230 -0.96 -28.53 2.51
C ASN A 230 -1.16 -30.02 2.26
N GLU A 231 -0.55 -30.49 1.20
CA GLU A 231 -0.46 -31.92 0.87
C GLU A 231 0.99 -32.30 0.56
N GLY A 232 1.76 -32.66 1.58
CA GLY A 232 3.14 -33.10 1.45
C GLY A 232 4.12 -32.30 2.33
N PRO A 233 5.44 -32.46 2.12
CA PRO A 233 6.40 -31.73 2.91
C PRO A 233 6.39 -30.23 2.64
N ILE A 234 6.64 -29.44 3.68
CA ILE A 234 6.71 -27.98 3.65
C ILE A 234 8.18 -27.54 3.68
N MET A 235 8.51 -26.57 2.85
CA MET A 235 9.78 -25.83 2.91
C MET A 235 9.55 -24.42 3.41
N ASP A 236 10.20 -24.05 4.49
CA ASP A 236 10.30 -22.67 5.01
C ASP A 236 11.59 -22.04 4.48
N LEU A 237 11.47 -21.17 3.46
CA LEU A 237 12.57 -20.45 2.82
C LEU A 237 12.86 -19.14 3.56
N GLY A 238 14.13 -18.94 3.92
CA GLY A 238 14.53 -17.83 4.80
C GLY A 238 13.94 -18.05 6.19
N CYS A 239 14.08 -19.26 6.71
CA CYS A 239 13.43 -19.71 7.95
C CYS A 239 13.88 -18.95 9.20
N GLY A 240 14.95 -18.14 9.11
CA GLY A 240 15.50 -17.44 10.27
C GLY A 240 15.78 -18.37 11.45
N PRO A 241 15.39 -17.99 12.68
CA PRO A 241 15.58 -18.84 13.87
C PRO A 241 14.55 -19.98 14.00
N GLY A 242 13.72 -20.23 12.98
CA GLY A 242 12.90 -21.44 12.86
C GLY A 242 11.50 -21.39 13.47
N GLN A 243 11.03 -20.26 14.00
CA GLN A 243 9.74 -20.16 14.70
C GLN A 243 8.53 -20.48 13.81
N ILE A 244 8.59 -20.12 12.51
CA ILE A 244 7.50 -20.42 11.54
C ILE A 244 7.51 -21.93 11.21
N ALA A 245 8.70 -22.49 10.95
CA ALA A 245 8.85 -23.92 10.71
C ALA A 245 8.35 -24.75 11.92
N ALA A 246 8.67 -24.33 13.15
CA ALA A 246 8.22 -25.00 14.36
C ALA A 246 6.69 -24.92 14.52
N PHE A 247 6.09 -23.75 14.30
CA PHE A 247 4.65 -23.58 14.34
C PHE A 247 3.92 -24.53 13.33
N LEU A 248 4.45 -24.64 12.12
CA LEU A 248 3.86 -25.53 11.11
C LEU A 248 4.08 -27.02 11.44
N ALA A 249 5.21 -27.37 12.04
CA ALA A 249 5.48 -28.74 12.51
C ALA A 249 4.51 -29.16 13.62
N ASP A 250 4.12 -28.25 14.51
CA ASP A 250 3.13 -28.51 15.57
C ASP A 250 1.73 -28.83 15.00
N THR A 251 1.44 -28.47 13.76
CA THR A 251 0.20 -28.90 13.05
C THR A 251 0.27 -30.34 12.53
N GLY A 252 1.43 -31.01 12.67
CA GLY A 252 1.69 -32.36 12.20
C GLY A 252 2.29 -32.44 10.78
N ALA A 253 2.67 -31.32 10.18
CA ALA A 253 3.32 -31.27 8.87
C ALA A 253 4.81 -31.68 8.96
N GLU A 254 5.33 -32.34 7.91
CA GLU A 254 6.77 -32.52 7.72
C GLU A 254 7.35 -31.18 7.22
N VAL A 255 8.19 -30.53 8.02
CA VAL A 255 8.71 -29.20 7.73
C VAL A 255 10.23 -29.20 7.68
N HIS A 256 10.80 -28.49 6.69
CA HIS A 256 12.22 -28.26 6.53
C HIS A 256 12.48 -26.76 6.44
N GLY A 257 13.53 -26.27 7.10
CA GLY A 257 13.94 -24.87 7.03
C GLY A 257 15.22 -24.69 6.20
N LEU A 258 15.26 -23.62 5.40
CA LEU A 258 16.45 -23.20 4.65
C LEU A 258 16.68 -21.72 4.89
N ASP A 259 17.90 -21.37 5.32
CA ASP A 259 18.31 -19.97 5.43
C ASP A 259 19.73 -19.77 4.89
N ALA A 260 20.03 -18.59 4.35
CA ALA A 260 21.35 -18.28 3.84
C ALA A 260 22.33 -17.87 4.95
N SER A 261 21.83 -17.41 6.11
CA SER A 261 22.61 -17.08 7.29
C SER A 261 22.91 -18.35 8.09
N ALA A 262 24.18 -18.62 8.28
CA ALA A 262 24.62 -19.74 9.12
C ALA A 262 24.27 -19.49 10.61
N GLY A 263 24.34 -18.22 11.05
CA GLY A 263 23.95 -17.82 12.40
C GLY A 263 22.47 -18.07 12.68
N MET A 264 21.58 -17.76 11.73
CA MET A 264 20.14 -18.06 11.87
C MET A 264 19.88 -19.56 11.97
N VAL A 265 20.50 -20.35 11.10
CA VAL A 265 20.36 -21.82 11.14
C VAL A 265 20.90 -22.41 12.44
N GLU A 266 21.96 -21.84 13.03
CA GLU A 266 22.46 -22.25 14.34
C GLU A 266 21.43 -22.00 15.45
N GLN A 267 20.78 -20.84 15.44
CA GLN A 267 19.71 -20.53 16.40
C GLN A 267 18.50 -21.45 16.19
N ALA A 268 18.09 -21.71 14.94
CA ALA A 268 16.98 -22.61 14.62
C ALA A 268 17.24 -24.04 15.16
N ARG A 269 18.42 -24.59 14.91
CA ARG A 269 18.81 -25.91 15.38
C ARG A 269 18.92 -26.01 16.93
N ALA A 270 19.33 -24.91 17.55
CA ALA A 270 19.42 -24.85 19.02
C ALA A 270 18.03 -24.81 19.66
N ALA A 271 17.09 -24.05 19.06
CA ALA A 271 15.73 -23.93 19.56
C ALA A 271 14.84 -25.15 19.24
N TYR A 272 15.03 -25.75 18.06
CA TYR A 272 14.16 -26.81 17.54
C TYR A 272 15.01 -27.99 17.01
N PRO A 273 15.67 -28.77 17.90
CA PRO A 273 16.64 -29.81 17.52
C PRO A 273 16.01 -30.98 16.74
N ASP A 274 14.72 -31.16 16.81
CA ASP A 274 13.98 -32.25 16.12
C ASP A 274 13.59 -31.89 14.68
N LEU A 275 13.80 -30.62 14.25
CA LEU A 275 13.48 -30.19 12.90
C LEU A 275 14.74 -30.11 12.01
N ASP A 276 14.56 -30.31 10.71
CA ASP A 276 15.66 -30.28 9.74
C ASP A 276 15.87 -28.85 9.18
N PHE A 277 16.98 -28.23 9.57
CA PHE A 277 17.41 -26.92 9.09
C PHE A 277 18.73 -27.01 8.33
N SER A 278 18.83 -26.28 7.22
CA SER A 278 20.01 -26.28 6.37
C SER A 278 20.42 -24.86 5.94
N VAL A 279 21.72 -24.64 5.77
CA VAL A 279 22.24 -23.40 5.18
C VAL A 279 22.17 -23.51 3.67
N GLY A 280 21.55 -22.50 3.01
CA GLY A 280 21.44 -22.49 1.54
C GLY A 280 20.74 -21.25 1.01
N ARG A 281 20.83 -21.06 -0.31
CA ARG A 281 20.24 -19.92 -1.03
C ARG A 281 18.99 -20.32 -1.79
N PHE A 282 18.05 -19.40 -2.03
CA PHE A 282 16.78 -19.65 -2.71
C PHE A 282 16.93 -20.34 -4.07
N HIS A 283 17.87 -19.88 -4.90
CA HIS A 283 18.12 -20.44 -6.24
C HIS A 283 18.85 -21.80 -6.21
N GLN A 284 19.26 -22.28 -5.05
CA GLN A 284 19.87 -23.60 -4.80
C GLN A 284 18.89 -24.55 -4.14
N LEU A 285 17.62 -24.17 -3.98
CA LEU A 285 16.61 -25.03 -3.38
C LEU A 285 16.49 -26.34 -4.16
N LEU A 286 16.71 -27.43 -3.45
CA LEU A 286 16.54 -28.78 -3.96
C LEU A 286 15.17 -29.32 -3.62
N ARG A 287 14.75 -30.38 -4.32
CA ARG A 287 13.57 -31.15 -3.95
C ARG A 287 13.79 -31.88 -2.63
N PRO A 288 12.73 -32.19 -1.88
CA PRO A 288 12.84 -32.94 -0.63
C PRO A 288 13.48 -34.31 -0.86
N ARG A 289 14.17 -34.84 0.13
CA ARG A 289 14.84 -36.15 0.02
C ARG A 289 13.85 -37.31 0.01
N ASN A 290 12.75 -37.17 0.76
CA ASN A 290 11.78 -38.23 1.02
C ASN A 290 10.51 -38.13 0.18
N ALA A 291 10.39 -37.11 -0.71
CA ALA A 291 9.25 -36.90 -1.60
C ALA A 291 9.70 -36.40 -2.97
N ALA A 292 8.85 -36.51 -3.96
CA ALA A 292 9.14 -36.14 -5.34
C ALA A 292 9.27 -34.59 -5.50
N ALA A 293 8.57 -33.82 -4.67
CA ALA A 293 8.52 -32.35 -4.70
C ALA A 293 7.92 -31.82 -3.40
N TRP A 294 8.04 -30.50 -3.17
CA TRP A 294 7.42 -29.81 -2.04
C TRP A 294 5.91 -29.69 -2.24
N GLY A 295 5.13 -29.94 -1.19
CA GLY A 295 3.70 -29.65 -1.14
C GLY A 295 3.43 -28.18 -1.03
N THR A 296 4.15 -27.52 -0.11
CA THR A 296 4.10 -26.09 0.14
C THR A 296 5.50 -25.53 0.28
N ILE A 297 5.72 -24.31 -0.23
CA ILE A 297 6.92 -23.52 0.03
C ILE A 297 6.47 -22.17 0.61
N LEU A 298 6.98 -21.82 1.78
CA LEU A 298 6.84 -20.50 2.37
C LEU A 298 8.07 -19.65 2.03
N ALA A 299 7.85 -18.36 1.78
CA ALA A 299 8.87 -17.32 1.75
C ALA A 299 8.37 -16.14 2.59
N TRP A 300 8.59 -16.25 3.91
CA TRP A 300 8.02 -15.35 4.90
C TRP A 300 8.97 -14.22 5.21
N TYR A 301 8.74 -13.05 4.62
CA TYR A 301 9.58 -11.85 4.71
C TYR A 301 11.06 -12.04 4.30
N CYS A 302 11.37 -13.03 3.46
CA CYS A 302 12.74 -13.30 3.03
C CYS A 302 13.10 -12.74 1.64
N PHE A 303 12.12 -12.40 0.80
CA PHE A 303 12.36 -11.80 -0.52
C PHE A 303 12.47 -10.27 -0.47
N VAL A 304 12.43 -9.68 0.70
CA VAL A 304 12.49 -8.22 0.92
C VAL A 304 13.83 -7.57 0.53
N HIS A 305 14.85 -8.36 0.25
CA HIS A 305 16.16 -7.88 -0.21
C HIS A 305 16.39 -8.08 -1.73
N LEU A 306 15.46 -8.75 -2.42
CA LEU A 306 15.56 -8.95 -3.85
C LEU A 306 15.18 -7.69 -4.62
N ALA A 307 15.92 -7.40 -5.70
CA ALA A 307 15.51 -6.40 -6.65
C ALA A 307 14.28 -6.88 -7.45
N PRO A 308 13.45 -5.98 -8.00
CA PRO A 308 12.31 -6.34 -8.84
C PRO A 308 12.66 -7.27 -10.00
N SER A 309 13.80 -7.03 -10.65
CA SER A 309 14.29 -7.86 -11.77
C SER A 309 14.59 -9.31 -11.38
N GLU A 310 14.85 -9.57 -10.10
CA GLU A 310 15.15 -10.91 -9.58
C GLU A 310 13.90 -11.71 -9.19
N LEU A 311 12.77 -11.04 -8.86
CA LEU A 311 11.58 -11.70 -8.30
C LEU A 311 11.06 -12.81 -9.20
N ALA A 312 10.73 -12.54 -10.46
CA ALA A 312 10.13 -13.53 -11.35
C ALA A 312 11.07 -14.71 -11.61
N SER A 313 12.39 -14.50 -11.68
CA SER A 313 13.37 -15.57 -11.86
C SER A 313 13.54 -16.42 -10.61
N THR A 314 13.54 -15.80 -9.43
CA THR A 314 13.59 -16.49 -8.13
C THR A 314 12.33 -17.32 -7.92
N LEU A 315 11.15 -16.73 -8.16
CA LEU A 315 9.87 -17.42 -8.06
C LEU A 315 9.78 -18.62 -9.01
N ARG A 316 10.25 -18.51 -10.26
CA ARG A 316 10.32 -19.66 -11.19
C ARG A 316 11.22 -20.77 -10.67
N SER A 317 12.39 -20.42 -10.12
CA SER A 317 13.34 -21.42 -9.59
C SER A 317 12.75 -22.16 -8.40
N VAL A 318 12.09 -21.44 -7.50
CA VAL A 318 11.44 -21.98 -6.30
C VAL A 318 10.24 -22.84 -6.71
N SER A 319 9.34 -22.33 -7.55
CA SER A 319 8.12 -23.04 -7.96
C SER A 319 8.40 -24.32 -8.77
N ALA A 320 9.56 -24.40 -9.44
CA ALA A 320 9.97 -25.64 -10.15
C ALA A 320 10.15 -26.83 -9.21
N THR A 321 10.34 -26.61 -7.90
CA THR A 321 10.47 -27.66 -6.89
C THR A 321 9.17 -28.00 -6.18
N LEU A 322 8.08 -27.24 -6.40
CA LEU A 322 6.73 -27.58 -5.96
C LEU A 322 6.16 -28.75 -6.78
N ARG A 323 5.30 -29.54 -6.19
CA ARG A 323 4.47 -30.49 -6.94
C ARG A 323 3.42 -29.74 -7.81
N PRO A 324 2.88 -30.37 -8.87
CA PRO A 324 1.65 -29.86 -9.49
C PRO A 324 0.56 -29.68 -8.42
N GLY A 325 -0.23 -28.60 -8.49
CA GLY A 325 -1.19 -28.21 -7.46
C GLY A 325 -0.59 -27.75 -6.12
N GLY A 326 0.74 -27.73 -5.96
CA GLY A 326 1.41 -27.29 -4.74
C GLY A 326 1.33 -25.77 -4.53
N THR A 327 1.47 -25.33 -3.29
CA THR A 327 1.26 -23.93 -2.86
C THR A 327 2.57 -23.19 -2.62
N LEU A 328 2.69 -21.98 -3.14
CA LEU A 328 3.67 -20.98 -2.73
C LEU A 328 2.99 -19.94 -1.86
N ALA A 329 3.49 -19.72 -0.65
CA ALA A 329 3.02 -18.71 0.28
C ALA A 329 4.09 -17.64 0.48
N LEU A 330 3.78 -16.40 0.14
CA LEU A 330 4.68 -15.25 0.28
C LEU A 330 4.19 -14.29 1.35
N ALA A 331 5.09 -13.76 2.17
CA ALA A 331 4.85 -12.58 2.98
C ALA A 331 5.93 -11.53 2.68
N LEU A 332 5.52 -10.30 2.39
CA LEU A 332 6.39 -9.20 1.99
C LEU A 332 5.94 -7.89 2.64
N HIS A 333 6.87 -6.96 2.79
CA HIS A 333 6.55 -5.55 2.96
C HIS A 333 6.27 -4.92 1.60
N THR A 334 5.21 -4.12 1.49
CA THR A 334 4.82 -3.46 0.23
C THR A 334 4.81 -1.94 0.38
N GLY A 335 5.12 -1.23 -0.71
CA GLY A 335 5.20 0.24 -0.71
C GLY A 335 5.60 0.79 -2.07
N GLY A 336 6.78 0.51 -2.56
CA GLY A 336 7.37 1.07 -3.80
C GLY A 336 8.60 1.91 -3.51
N GLU A 337 9.30 1.62 -2.42
CA GLU A 337 10.52 2.31 -1.98
C GLU A 337 11.56 1.31 -1.47
N VAL A 338 12.79 1.77 -1.30
CA VAL A 338 13.86 1.04 -0.61
C VAL A 338 14.07 1.71 0.75
N LEU A 339 13.97 0.91 1.82
CA LEU A 339 14.28 1.35 3.17
C LEU A 339 15.71 0.92 3.52
N HIS A 340 16.60 1.89 3.69
CA HIS A 340 17.94 1.63 4.19
C HIS A 340 17.95 1.57 5.73
N VAL A 341 18.63 0.57 6.28
CA VAL A 341 18.79 0.34 7.71
C VAL A 341 20.27 0.21 8.03
N ASP A 342 20.79 1.14 8.80
CA ASP A 342 22.19 1.20 9.26
C ASP A 342 22.40 0.61 10.68
N THR A 343 21.30 0.38 11.40
CA THR A 343 21.31 -0.23 12.74
C THR A 343 20.12 -1.16 12.89
N PHE A 344 20.37 -2.43 13.20
CA PHE A 344 19.33 -3.42 13.44
C PHE A 344 19.62 -4.19 14.72
N LEU A 345 18.65 -4.20 15.65
CA LEU A 345 18.77 -4.84 16.98
C LEU A 345 20.06 -4.45 17.74
N GLY A 346 20.41 -3.16 17.70
CA GLY A 346 21.60 -2.62 18.36
C GLY A 346 22.93 -2.91 17.66
N THR A 347 22.91 -3.58 16.51
CA THR A 347 24.09 -3.91 15.71
C THR A 347 24.15 -2.98 14.48
N THR A 348 25.34 -2.45 14.17
CA THR A 348 25.56 -1.71 12.92
C THR A 348 25.51 -2.67 11.74
N VAL A 349 24.65 -2.39 10.78
CA VAL A 349 24.42 -3.16 9.56
C VAL A 349 24.40 -2.24 8.33
N ASP A 350 24.35 -2.82 7.14
CA ASP A 350 24.14 -2.12 5.87
C ASP A 350 23.10 -2.95 5.11
N LEU A 351 21.80 -2.69 5.41
CA LEU A 351 20.68 -3.46 4.86
C LEU A 351 19.73 -2.55 4.09
N ASP A 352 19.35 -2.99 2.91
CA ASP A 352 18.28 -2.40 2.14
C ASP A 352 17.07 -3.36 2.08
N TYR A 353 15.90 -2.85 2.42
CA TYR A 353 14.62 -3.53 2.31
C TYR A 353 13.85 -2.96 1.13
N VAL A 354 13.57 -3.78 0.13
CA VAL A 354 12.77 -3.42 -1.04
C VAL A 354 11.30 -3.63 -0.70
N LEU A 355 10.54 -2.56 -0.63
CA LEU A 355 9.09 -2.61 -0.46
C LEU A 355 8.43 -2.73 -1.83
N HIS A 356 8.28 -3.95 -2.32
CA HIS A 356 7.74 -4.20 -3.65
C HIS A 356 6.29 -3.72 -3.77
N PRO A 357 5.89 -2.98 -4.83
CA PRO A 357 4.49 -2.69 -5.10
C PRO A 357 3.69 -3.99 -5.28
N ARG A 358 2.50 -4.07 -4.65
CA ARG A 358 1.63 -5.26 -4.73
C ARG A 358 1.45 -5.77 -6.16
N ASP A 359 1.09 -4.88 -7.08
CA ASP A 359 0.77 -5.27 -8.46
C ASP A 359 2.01 -5.85 -9.18
N GLN A 360 3.22 -5.39 -8.82
CA GLN A 360 4.48 -5.93 -9.32
C GLN A 360 4.75 -7.34 -8.77
N VAL A 361 4.46 -7.58 -7.48
CA VAL A 361 4.58 -8.92 -6.87
C VAL A 361 3.61 -9.89 -7.54
N LEU A 362 2.34 -9.51 -7.70
CA LEU A 362 1.33 -10.35 -8.35
C LEU A 362 1.70 -10.65 -9.81
N ALA A 363 2.22 -9.66 -10.54
CA ALA A 363 2.72 -9.86 -11.91
C ALA A 363 3.92 -10.83 -11.93
N ALA A 364 4.89 -10.70 -11.02
CA ALA A 364 6.03 -11.60 -10.94
C ALA A 364 5.63 -13.04 -10.60
N VAL A 365 4.61 -13.25 -9.76
CA VAL A 365 4.02 -14.55 -9.47
C VAL A 365 3.41 -15.16 -10.73
N ALA A 366 2.62 -14.40 -11.49
CA ALA A 366 2.04 -14.85 -12.76
C ALA A 366 3.11 -15.14 -13.82
N ASP A 367 4.14 -14.30 -13.95
CA ASP A 367 5.27 -14.48 -14.86
C ASP A 367 6.12 -15.73 -14.49
N ALA A 368 6.08 -16.14 -13.24
CA ALA A 368 6.70 -17.39 -12.79
C ALA A 368 5.87 -18.63 -13.12
N GLY A 369 4.70 -18.50 -13.75
CA GLY A 369 3.81 -19.57 -14.11
C GLY A 369 2.97 -20.10 -12.96
N LEU A 370 2.74 -19.29 -11.92
CA LEU A 370 1.90 -19.61 -10.78
C LEU A 370 0.55 -18.89 -10.90
N GLU A 371 -0.51 -19.52 -10.40
CA GLU A 371 -1.85 -18.94 -10.33
C GLU A 371 -2.07 -18.35 -8.93
N VAL A 372 -2.33 -17.04 -8.84
CA VAL A 372 -2.68 -16.40 -7.57
C VAL A 372 -4.06 -16.89 -7.14
N ALA A 373 -4.12 -17.63 -6.03
CA ALA A 373 -5.36 -18.11 -5.44
C ALA A 373 -5.97 -17.08 -4.48
N GLU A 374 -5.12 -16.52 -3.63
CA GLU A 374 -5.52 -15.57 -2.59
C GLU A 374 -4.43 -14.53 -2.39
N TRP A 375 -4.81 -13.33 -1.97
CA TRP A 375 -3.88 -12.33 -1.46
C TRP A 375 -4.54 -11.45 -0.42
N TYR A 376 -3.74 -10.96 0.53
CA TYR A 376 -4.18 -10.11 1.62
C TYR A 376 -3.22 -8.95 1.78
N GLU A 377 -3.75 -7.79 2.13
CA GLU A 377 -2.97 -6.61 2.46
C GLU A 377 -3.44 -6.07 3.81
N ARG A 378 -2.53 -5.85 4.74
CA ARG A 378 -2.86 -5.28 6.04
C ARG A 378 -1.91 -4.18 6.48
N LYS A 379 -2.44 -3.24 7.22
CA LYS A 379 -1.65 -2.21 7.89
C LYS A 379 -0.90 -2.82 9.09
N PRO A 380 0.25 -2.23 9.48
CA PRO A 380 0.97 -2.66 10.66
C PRO A 380 0.17 -2.44 11.94
N VAL A 381 0.39 -3.28 12.94
CA VAL A 381 0.03 -2.98 14.33
C VAL A 381 1.13 -2.15 15.00
N PRO A 382 0.88 -1.49 16.16
CA PRO A 382 1.85 -0.56 16.76
C PRO A 382 3.23 -1.15 17.05
N GLU A 383 3.30 -2.44 17.36
CA GLU A 383 4.52 -3.16 17.74
C GLU A 383 5.35 -3.63 16.53
N GLU A 384 4.82 -3.49 15.31
CA GLU A 384 5.47 -3.91 14.08
C GLU A 384 6.19 -2.76 13.37
N ALA A 385 7.13 -3.10 12.47
CA ALA A 385 7.65 -2.14 11.50
C ALA A 385 6.50 -1.46 10.74
N GLN A 386 6.54 -0.12 10.63
CA GLN A 386 5.43 0.70 10.13
C GLN A 386 5.34 0.68 8.60
N THR A 387 5.27 -0.52 8.03
CA THR A 387 5.09 -0.81 6.60
C THR A 387 3.82 -1.62 6.39
N VAL A 388 3.21 -1.50 5.23
CA VAL A 388 2.08 -2.35 4.82
C VAL A 388 2.61 -3.75 4.49
N ARG A 389 1.87 -4.78 4.86
CA ARG A 389 2.21 -6.19 4.59
C ARG A 389 1.34 -6.75 3.50
N LEU A 390 1.97 -7.46 2.59
CA LEU A 390 1.33 -8.21 1.52
C LEU A 390 1.57 -9.70 1.72
N TYR A 391 0.51 -10.49 1.67
CA TYR A 391 0.55 -11.94 1.69
C TYR A 391 -0.06 -12.46 0.39
N VAL A 392 0.57 -13.45 -0.23
CA VAL A 392 0.11 -14.05 -1.48
C VAL A 392 0.17 -15.56 -1.37
N LEU A 393 -0.96 -16.22 -1.61
CA LEU A 393 -1.03 -17.66 -1.83
C LEU A 393 -1.20 -17.92 -3.32
N ALA A 394 -0.26 -18.66 -3.90
CA ALA A 394 -0.28 -18.99 -5.31
C ALA A 394 -0.08 -20.48 -5.52
N ARG A 395 -0.72 -21.04 -6.55
CA ARG A 395 -0.66 -22.47 -6.87
C ARG A 395 0.14 -22.73 -8.13
N ARG A 396 0.91 -23.79 -8.10
CA ARG A 396 1.49 -24.33 -9.32
C ARG A 396 0.38 -25.05 -10.10
N PRO A 397 0.12 -24.75 -11.39
CA PRO A 397 -0.82 -25.48 -12.21
C PRO A 397 -0.57 -26.98 -12.24
N GLU A 398 -1.64 -27.77 -12.51
CA GLU A 398 -1.59 -29.23 -12.62
C GLU A 398 -0.66 -29.71 -13.77
#